data_51acc18f5524a87382fced829385fde2
#
_entry.id   51acc18f5524a87382fced829385fde2
#
_cell.length_a   1.000
_cell.length_b   1.000
_cell.length_c   1.000
_cell.angle_alpha   90.00
_cell.angle_beta   90.00
_cell.angle_gamma   90.00
#
_symmetry.space_group_name_H-M   'P 1'
#
loop_
_entity.id
_entity.type
_entity.pdbx_description
1 polymer ?
#
loop_
_entity_poly.entity_id
_entity_poly.type
_entity_poly.pdbx_seq_one_letter_code
_entity_poly.pdbx_strand_id
1 'polypeptide(L)'
;MADLSAFPITRRWPAAHPDRIQLYSLPTPNGVKVSIALEELELPYEPHLIDIGKNETWGPEFLSLNPNGKIPAIIDPNGPDGKPFGLWESGAILLYLAEKTGKLLPKDPAARYETIQWVFFQMAAIGPMFGQLGFFHKFAGREYEDKRPRDRYASESKRLLGVLEDRLASRT
;
A
#
# COMPACT_ATOMS: atom_id res chain seq x y z
N MET A 1 0.56 -26.24 9.18
CA MET A 1 0.60 -24.78 9.41
C MET A 1 1.83 -24.24 8.70
N ALA A 2 1.72 -23.08 8.04
CA ALA A 2 2.88 -22.46 7.40
C ALA A 2 3.91 -22.06 8.45
N ASP A 3 5.19 -22.32 8.18
CA ASP A 3 6.28 -21.87 9.03
C ASP A 3 6.71 -20.46 8.64
N LEU A 4 6.36 -19.48 9.46
CA LEU A 4 6.72 -18.09 9.28
C LEU A 4 7.96 -17.67 10.10
N SER A 5 8.67 -18.63 10.72
CA SER A 5 9.83 -18.36 11.59
C SER A 5 11.00 -17.68 10.85
N ALA A 6 11.07 -17.87 9.53
CA ALA A 6 12.05 -17.19 8.66
C ALA A 6 11.86 -15.65 8.59
N PHE A 7 10.70 -15.13 9.05
CA PHE A 7 10.42 -13.70 9.05
C PHE A 7 10.57 -13.11 10.47
N PRO A 8 11.65 -12.38 10.77
CA PRO A 8 11.89 -11.81 12.11
C PRO A 8 10.77 -10.92 12.64
N ILE A 9 9.99 -10.30 11.76
CA ILE A 9 8.85 -9.45 12.12
C ILE A 9 7.83 -10.21 12.99
N THR A 10 7.67 -11.52 12.79
CA THR A 10 6.74 -12.36 13.55
C THR A 10 7.13 -12.55 15.02
N ARG A 11 8.36 -12.23 15.38
CA ARG A 11 8.82 -12.23 16.81
C ARG A 11 8.17 -11.10 17.59
N ARG A 12 7.94 -9.96 16.95
CA ARG A 12 7.31 -8.79 17.58
C ARG A 12 5.80 -8.80 17.41
N TRP A 13 5.34 -9.26 16.27
CA TRP A 13 3.91 -9.40 15.94
C TRP A 13 3.62 -10.85 15.52
N PRO A 14 3.46 -11.76 16.53
CA PRO A 14 3.25 -13.17 16.25
C PRO A 14 1.91 -13.41 15.58
N ALA A 15 1.89 -14.32 14.60
CA ALA A 15 0.70 -14.73 13.90
C ALA A 15 -0.17 -15.65 14.77
N ALA A 16 -1.41 -15.27 15.05
CA ALA A 16 -2.41 -16.13 15.66
C ALA A 16 -2.99 -17.14 14.62
N HIS A 17 -3.02 -16.73 13.35
CA HIS A 17 -3.49 -17.52 12.22
C HIS A 17 -2.42 -17.59 11.12
N PRO A 18 -1.36 -18.41 11.28
CA PRO A 18 -0.22 -18.45 10.36
C PRO A 18 -0.55 -19.00 8.96
N ASP A 19 -1.75 -19.49 8.74
CA ASP A 19 -2.30 -19.95 7.46
C ASP A 19 -2.97 -18.81 6.66
N ARG A 20 -3.14 -17.61 7.26
CA ARG A 20 -3.70 -16.42 6.62
C ARG A 20 -2.63 -15.46 6.18
N ILE A 21 -2.95 -14.59 5.22
CA ILE A 21 -2.08 -13.47 4.86
C ILE A 21 -1.90 -12.58 6.09
N GLN A 22 -0.66 -12.30 6.47
CA GLN A 22 -0.34 -11.39 7.56
C GLN A 22 -0.22 -9.98 6.99
N LEU A 23 -1.05 -9.04 7.44
CA LEU A 23 -1.06 -7.65 6.98
C LEU A 23 -0.50 -6.74 8.08
N TYR A 24 0.69 -6.18 7.87
CA TYR A 24 1.33 -5.20 8.75
C TYR A 24 1.02 -3.79 8.26
N SER A 25 0.10 -3.09 8.91
CA SER A 25 -0.47 -1.85 8.37
C SER A 25 -1.00 -0.90 9.44
N LEU A 26 -1.46 0.27 9.00
CA LEU A 26 -2.21 1.28 9.76
C LEU A 26 -3.27 1.88 8.83
N PRO A 27 -4.44 2.34 9.33
CA PRO A 27 -5.47 3.01 8.53
C PRO A 27 -5.02 4.38 7.97
N THR A 28 -4.07 4.35 7.06
CA THR A 28 -3.60 5.48 6.24
C THR A 28 -4.05 5.29 4.80
N PRO A 29 -3.99 6.32 3.95
CA PRO A 29 -4.34 6.17 2.53
C PRO A 29 -3.59 5.04 1.81
N ASN A 30 -2.37 4.69 2.25
CA ASN A 30 -1.63 3.57 1.67
C ASN A 30 -2.02 2.22 2.28
N GLY A 31 -2.24 2.19 3.60
CA GLY A 31 -2.59 0.95 4.32
C GLY A 31 -3.95 0.40 3.90
N VAL A 32 -4.95 1.27 3.80
CA VAL A 32 -6.33 0.86 3.45
C VAL A 32 -6.46 0.31 2.03
N LYS A 33 -5.56 0.63 1.10
CA LYS A 33 -5.57 0.02 -0.24
C LYS A 33 -5.48 -1.50 -0.16
N VAL A 34 -4.59 -2.00 0.70
CA VAL A 34 -4.35 -3.45 0.81
C VAL A 34 -5.49 -4.15 1.55
N SER A 35 -6.01 -3.56 2.63
CA SER A 35 -7.16 -4.14 3.32
C SER A 35 -8.41 -4.17 2.42
N ILE A 36 -8.68 -3.10 1.66
CA ILE A 36 -9.77 -3.08 0.66
C ILE A 36 -9.58 -4.19 -0.38
N ALA A 37 -8.37 -4.34 -0.92
CA ALA A 37 -8.10 -5.39 -1.91
C ALA A 37 -8.29 -6.79 -1.34
N LEU A 38 -7.87 -7.04 -0.10
CA LEU A 38 -8.05 -8.33 0.57
C LEU A 38 -9.54 -8.65 0.78
N GLU A 39 -10.34 -7.67 1.20
CA GLU A 39 -11.79 -7.81 1.34
C GLU A 39 -12.49 -8.04 -0.02
N GLU A 40 -12.20 -7.22 -1.04
CA GLU A 40 -12.77 -7.38 -2.39
C GLU A 40 -12.41 -8.71 -3.05
N LEU A 41 -11.24 -9.25 -2.73
CA LEU A 41 -10.77 -10.54 -3.22
C LEU A 41 -11.20 -11.72 -2.35
N GLU A 42 -11.89 -11.46 -1.23
CA GLU A 42 -12.33 -12.48 -0.26
C GLU A 42 -11.17 -13.32 0.28
N LEU A 43 -9.99 -12.71 0.43
CA LEU A 43 -8.80 -13.38 0.94
C LEU A 43 -8.74 -13.28 2.46
N PRO A 44 -8.67 -14.41 3.19
CA PRO A 44 -8.53 -14.37 4.64
C PRO A 44 -7.16 -13.78 5.03
N TYR A 45 -7.18 -12.82 5.94
CA TYR A 45 -5.97 -12.18 6.44
C TYR A 45 -6.03 -11.93 7.95
N GLU A 46 -4.87 -11.69 8.53
CA GLU A 46 -4.70 -11.29 9.92
C GLU A 46 -4.04 -9.90 9.97
N PRO A 47 -4.72 -8.87 10.49
CA PRO A 47 -4.16 -7.53 10.57
C PRO A 47 -3.27 -7.37 11.81
N HIS A 48 -2.08 -6.78 11.61
CA HIS A 48 -1.19 -6.32 12.66
C HIS A 48 -1.10 -4.80 12.59
N LEU A 49 -1.53 -4.14 13.65
CA LEU A 49 -1.47 -2.68 13.74
C LEU A 49 -0.04 -2.24 13.99
N ILE A 50 0.48 -1.39 13.10
CA ILE A 50 1.83 -0.83 13.20
C ILE A 50 1.72 0.66 13.50
N ASP A 51 2.10 1.06 14.70
CA ASP A 51 2.03 2.45 15.15
C ASP A 51 3.22 3.27 14.61
N ILE A 52 2.97 3.99 13.51
CA ILE A 52 3.98 4.87 12.90
C ILE A 52 4.33 6.05 13.79
N GLY A 53 3.43 6.47 14.68
CA GLY A 53 3.68 7.54 15.67
C GLY A 53 4.69 7.14 16.75
N LYS A 54 4.79 5.83 17.01
CA LYS A 54 5.80 5.25 17.91
C LYS A 54 7.06 4.77 17.20
N ASN A 55 7.23 5.13 15.93
CA ASN A 55 8.37 4.72 15.10
C ASN A 55 8.55 3.19 14.98
N GLU A 56 7.48 2.41 15.08
CA GLU A 56 7.55 0.95 15.01
C GLU A 56 8.07 0.43 13.67
N THR A 57 7.91 1.19 12.59
CA THR A 57 8.43 0.85 11.26
C THR A 57 9.98 0.91 11.17
N TRP A 58 10.65 1.51 12.14
CA TRP A 58 12.10 1.63 12.18
C TRP A 58 12.78 0.59 13.08
N GLY A 59 12.01 -0.27 13.72
CA GLY A 59 12.53 -1.42 14.45
C GLY A 59 13.12 -2.49 13.52
N PRO A 60 14.15 -3.23 13.96
CA PRO A 60 14.82 -4.23 13.12
C PRO A 60 13.88 -5.33 12.63
N GLU A 61 12.84 -5.68 13.40
CA GLU A 61 11.85 -6.67 13.02
C GLU A 61 11.04 -6.19 11.82
N PHE A 62 10.55 -4.94 11.82
CA PHE A 62 9.80 -4.40 10.70
C PHE A 62 10.71 -4.19 9.47
N LEU A 63 11.91 -3.65 9.66
CA LEU A 63 12.87 -3.42 8.59
C LEU A 63 13.33 -4.72 7.92
N SER A 64 13.27 -5.87 8.61
CA SER A 64 13.57 -7.17 8.02
C SER A 64 12.56 -7.58 6.94
N LEU A 65 11.30 -7.09 7.00
CA LEU A 65 10.28 -7.32 5.99
C LEU A 65 10.23 -6.18 4.97
N ASN A 66 10.29 -4.93 5.44
CA ASN A 66 10.29 -3.75 4.57
C ASN A 66 11.45 -2.80 4.91
N PRO A 67 12.56 -2.86 4.19
CA PRO A 67 13.74 -2.02 4.44
C PRO A 67 13.48 -0.52 4.22
N ASN A 68 12.37 -0.14 3.54
CA ASN A 68 11.94 1.25 3.38
C ASN A 68 11.31 1.85 4.66
N GLY A 69 11.00 1.03 5.68
CA GLY A 69 10.40 1.51 6.94
C GLY A 69 9.02 2.13 6.75
N LYS A 70 8.21 1.61 5.83
CA LYS A 70 6.86 2.11 5.50
C LYS A 70 5.82 0.99 5.56
N ILE A 71 4.62 1.32 6.01
CA ILE A 71 3.44 0.48 5.84
C ILE A 71 2.80 0.74 4.46
N PRO A 72 2.05 -0.22 3.88
CA PRO A 72 1.84 -1.58 4.33
C PRO A 72 2.95 -2.55 3.90
N ALA A 73 2.99 -3.71 4.57
CA ALA A 73 3.72 -4.89 4.14
C ALA A 73 2.89 -6.14 4.44
N ILE A 74 3.11 -7.22 3.70
CA ILE A 74 2.42 -8.51 3.92
C ILE A 74 3.41 -9.67 4.00
N ILE A 75 2.98 -10.75 4.66
CA ILE A 75 3.53 -12.09 4.44
C ILE A 75 2.37 -12.96 3.96
N ASP A 76 2.50 -13.52 2.77
CA ASP A 76 1.59 -14.55 2.28
C ASP A 76 2.18 -15.92 2.62
N PRO A 77 1.52 -16.73 3.47
CA PRO A 77 2.01 -18.06 3.84
C PRO A 77 2.01 -19.03 2.67
N ASN A 78 1.20 -18.79 1.65
CA ASN A 78 1.09 -19.57 0.43
C ASN A 78 1.43 -18.70 -0.80
N GLY A 79 2.64 -18.16 -0.80
CA GLY A 79 3.18 -17.33 -1.88
C GLY A 79 3.58 -18.11 -3.13
N PRO A 80 4.43 -17.54 -3.99
CA PRO A 80 4.95 -18.22 -5.16
C PRO A 80 5.60 -19.55 -4.76
N ASP A 81 5.38 -20.58 -5.60
CA ASP A 81 5.86 -21.96 -5.38
C ASP A 81 5.38 -22.61 -4.07
N GLY A 82 4.27 -22.11 -3.49
CA GLY A 82 3.71 -22.63 -2.25
C GLY A 82 4.55 -22.33 -1.00
N LYS A 83 5.46 -21.35 -1.07
CA LYS A 83 6.33 -20.95 0.04
C LYS A 83 5.88 -19.61 0.65
N PRO A 84 6.13 -19.37 1.94
CA PRO A 84 5.89 -18.08 2.53
C PRO A 84 6.66 -16.97 1.81
N PHE A 85 5.96 -15.88 1.50
CA PHE A 85 6.48 -14.77 0.69
C PHE A 85 6.19 -13.43 1.36
N GLY A 86 7.25 -12.67 1.63
CA GLY A 86 7.17 -11.30 2.15
C GLY A 86 7.12 -10.30 1.01
N LEU A 87 6.21 -9.33 1.07
CA LEU A 87 6.08 -8.28 0.05
C LEU A 87 5.72 -6.94 0.67
N TRP A 88 6.28 -5.88 0.14
CA TRP A 88 6.00 -4.50 0.51
C TRP A 88 5.82 -3.65 -0.77
N GLU A 89 5.49 -2.36 -0.65
CA GLU A 89 4.93 -1.47 -1.65
C GLU A 89 3.45 -1.78 -1.96
N SER A 90 2.57 -0.85 -1.58
CA SER A 90 1.12 -1.07 -1.73
C SER A 90 0.71 -1.39 -3.18
N GLY A 91 1.35 -0.78 -4.18
CA GLY A 91 1.09 -1.08 -5.59
C GLY A 91 1.53 -2.49 -6.00
N ALA A 92 2.70 -2.94 -5.53
CA ALA A 92 3.17 -4.30 -5.78
C ALA A 92 2.26 -5.34 -5.12
N ILE A 93 1.81 -5.06 -3.88
CA ILE A 93 0.87 -5.92 -3.16
C ILE A 93 -0.45 -6.03 -3.93
N LEU A 94 -1.02 -4.90 -4.42
CA LEU A 94 -2.26 -4.92 -5.21
C LEU A 94 -2.12 -5.79 -6.46
N LEU A 95 -1.03 -5.64 -7.22
CA LEU A 95 -0.77 -6.45 -8.41
C LEU A 95 -0.61 -7.92 -8.06
N TYR A 96 0.16 -8.23 -7.03
CA TYR A 96 0.36 -9.60 -6.55
C TYR A 96 -0.96 -10.29 -6.18
N LEU A 97 -1.81 -9.62 -5.38
CA LEU A 97 -3.09 -10.17 -4.95
C LEU A 97 -4.06 -10.38 -6.13
N ALA A 98 -4.06 -9.44 -7.09
CA ALA A 98 -4.85 -9.54 -8.31
C ALA A 98 -4.38 -10.71 -9.20
N GLU A 99 -3.09 -10.90 -9.36
CA GLU A 99 -2.51 -12.03 -10.11
C GLU A 99 -2.78 -13.37 -9.42
N LYS A 100 -2.59 -13.43 -8.10
CA LYS A 100 -2.85 -14.61 -7.28
C LYS A 100 -4.29 -15.13 -7.41
N THR A 101 -5.25 -14.21 -7.48
CA THR A 101 -6.68 -14.56 -7.53
C THR A 101 -7.24 -14.59 -8.95
N GLY A 102 -6.56 -14.01 -9.91
CA GLY A 102 -7.06 -13.81 -11.28
C GLY A 102 -8.23 -12.81 -11.36
N LYS A 103 -8.45 -12.00 -10.32
CA LYS A 103 -9.49 -10.97 -10.24
C LYS A 103 -8.87 -9.57 -10.27
N LEU A 104 -9.66 -8.54 -10.57
CA LEU A 104 -9.30 -7.11 -10.61
C LEU A 104 -8.27 -6.71 -11.67
N LEU A 105 -7.54 -7.63 -12.26
CA LEU A 105 -6.56 -7.37 -13.31
C LEU A 105 -6.97 -8.13 -14.58
N PRO A 106 -7.32 -7.41 -15.68
CA PRO A 106 -7.73 -8.03 -16.92
C PRO A 106 -6.67 -8.97 -17.50
N LYS A 107 -7.12 -10.03 -18.20
CA LYS A 107 -6.22 -10.96 -18.91
C LYS A 107 -5.83 -10.44 -20.29
N ASP A 108 -6.69 -9.63 -20.94
CA ASP A 108 -6.36 -8.97 -22.20
C ASP A 108 -5.13 -8.06 -22.00
N PRO A 109 -4.10 -8.16 -22.84
CA PRO A 109 -2.87 -7.41 -22.65
C PRO A 109 -3.06 -5.89 -22.64
N ALA A 110 -3.90 -5.35 -23.52
CA ALA A 110 -4.12 -3.90 -23.59
C ALA A 110 -4.83 -3.38 -22.34
N ALA A 111 -5.94 -4.02 -21.95
CA ALA A 111 -6.68 -3.68 -20.75
C ALA A 111 -5.85 -3.89 -19.47
N ARG A 112 -4.99 -4.92 -19.45
CA ARG A 112 -4.06 -5.18 -18.36
C ARG A 112 -3.07 -4.03 -18.17
N TYR A 113 -2.39 -3.61 -19.23
CA TYR A 113 -1.44 -2.50 -19.15
C TYR A 113 -2.12 -1.17 -18.87
N GLU A 114 -3.33 -0.94 -19.37
CA GLU A 114 -4.13 0.21 -19.01
C GLU A 114 -4.42 0.24 -17.50
N THR A 115 -4.79 -0.89 -16.90
CA THR A 115 -5.00 -1.00 -15.45
C THR A 115 -3.71 -0.74 -14.66
N ILE A 116 -2.61 -1.36 -15.06
CA ILE A 116 -1.29 -1.17 -14.44
C ILE A 116 -0.86 0.31 -14.54
N GLN A 117 -1.07 0.98 -15.68
CA GLN A 117 -0.78 2.40 -15.85
C GLN A 117 -1.50 3.25 -14.80
N TRP A 118 -2.77 2.99 -14.50
CA TRP A 118 -3.51 3.72 -13.47
C TRP A 118 -3.03 3.41 -12.05
N VAL A 119 -2.61 2.18 -11.78
CA VAL A 119 -1.93 1.83 -10.52
C VAL A 119 -0.64 2.64 -10.37
N PHE A 120 0.19 2.70 -11.41
CA PHE A 120 1.44 3.48 -11.38
C PHE A 120 1.17 5.00 -11.28
N PHE A 121 0.14 5.50 -11.95
CA PHE A 121 -0.26 6.90 -11.80
C PHE A 121 -0.64 7.24 -10.35
N GLN A 122 -1.34 6.32 -9.67
CA GLN A 122 -1.64 6.50 -8.24
C GLN A 122 -0.35 6.46 -7.40
N MET A 123 0.55 5.49 -7.64
CA MET A 123 1.77 5.31 -6.83
C MET A 123 2.80 6.43 -7.05
N ALA A 124 2.97 6.88 -8.28
CA ALA A 124 4.01 7.84 -8.64
C ALA A 124 3.56 9.31 -8.53
N ALA A 125 2.27 9.57 -8.66
CA ALA A 125 1.74 10.93 -8.72
C ALA A 125 0.74 11.22 -7.60
N ILE A 126 -0.44 10.56 -7.60
CA ILE A 126 -1.52 10.90 -6.64
C ILE A 126 -1.04 10.71 -5.20
N GLY A 127 -0.57 9.51 -4.84
CA GLY A 127 -0.14 9.20 -3.48
C GLY A 127 0.90 10.18 -2.94
N PRO A 128 2.05 10.37 -3.62
CA PRO A 128 3.08 11.29 -3.19
C PRO A 128 2.63 12.75 -3.12
N MET A 129 1.96 13.26 -4.14
CA MET A 129 1.60 14.69 -4.19
C MET A 129 0.53 15.04 -3.15
N PHE A 130 -0.47 14.20 -2.96
CA PHE A 130 -1.48 14.38 -1.90
C PHE A 130 -0.88 14.19 -0.50
N GLY A 131 0.08 13.27 -0.36
CA GLY A 131 0.82 13.08 0.90
C GLY A 131 1.61 14.32 1.28
N GLN A 132 2.35 14.92 0.31
CA GLN A 132 3.09 16.17 0.53
C GLN A 132 2.13 17.35 0.79
N LEU A 133 1.04 17.46 0.05
CA LEU A 133 0.03 18.48 0.35
C LEU A 133 -0.48 18.33 1.79
N GLY A 134 -0.80 17.10 2.21
CA GLY A 134 -1.23 16.80 3.58
C GLY A 134 -0.20 17.26 4.61
N PHE A 135 1.09 16.99 4.38
CA PHE A 135 2.17 17.41 5.27
C PHE A 135 2.22 18.95 5.42
N PHE A 136 2.24 19.69 4.33
CA PHE A 136 2.37 21.15 4.35
C PHE A 136 1.07 21.90 4.68
N HIS A 137 -0.08 21.26 4.54
CA HIS A 137 -1.38 21.88 4.79
C HIS A 137 -1.95 21.53 6.17
N LYS A 138 -1.77 20.29 6.62
CA LYS A 138 -2.47 19.73 7.79
C LYS A 138 -1.54 19.33 8.94
N PHE A 139 -0.32 18.86 8.63
CA PHE A 139 0.62 18.34 9.62
C PHE A 139 1.75 19.34 9.94
N ALA A 140 2.92 18.86 10.31
CA ALA A 140 4.02 19.69 10.80
C ALA A 140 4.43 20.83 9.85
N GLY A 141 4.38 20.62 8.56
CA GLY A 141 4.70 21.66 7.57
C GLY A 141 3.71 22.84 7.53
N ARG A 142 2.54 22.72 8.18
CA ARG A 142 1.57 23.82 8.29
C ARG A 142 2.15 25.04 8.97
N GLU A 143 3.04 24.83 9.93
CA GLU A 143 3.66 25.90 10.73
C GLU A 143 4.81 26.62 9.99
N TYR A 144 5.25 26.14 8.82
CA TYR A 144 6.30 26.78 8.05
C TYR A 144 5.81 28.13 7.53
N GLU A 145 6.64 29.18 7.67
CA GLU A 145 6.34 30.53 7.16
C GLU A 145 6.23 30.53 5.63
N ASP A 146 7.17 29.87 4.95
CA ASP A 146 7.18 29.71 3.50
C ASP A 146 6.06 28.78 3.04
N LYS A 147 5.04 29.35 2.39
CA LYS A 147 3.89 28.62 1.87
C LYS A 147 4.07 28.08 0.45
N ARG A 148 5.17 28.42 -0.24
CA ARG A 148 5.42 27.95 -1.63
C ARG A 148 5.35 26.44 -1.79
N PRO A 149 5.90 25.59 -0.89
CA PRO A 149 5.74 24.14 -1.00
C PRO A 149 4.27 23.71 -0.94
N ARG A 150 3.49 24.24 0.01
CA ARG A 150 2.05 23.96 0.13
C ARG A 150 1.31 24.30 -1.17
N ASP A 151 1.53 25.51 -1.70
CA ASP A 151 0.82 26.02 -2.86
C ASP A 151 1.20 25.24 -4.13
N ARG A 152 2.47 24.83 -4.25
CA ARG A 152 2.92 23.94 -5.32
C ARG A 152 2.19 22.60 -5.27
N TYR A 153 2.15 21.93 -4.12
CA TYR A 153 1.48 20.64 -4.01
C TYR A 153 -0.04 20.75 -4.13
N ALA A 154 -0.64 21.87 -3.72
CA ALA A 154 -2.06 22.14 -3.95
C ALA A 154 -2.37 22.26 -5.45
N SER A 155 -1.56 23.02 -6.19
CA SER A 155 -1.69 23.16 -7.64
C SER A 155 -1.53 21.81 -8.36
N GLU A 156 -0.50 21.03 -8.00
CA GLU A 156 -0.27 19.72 -8.61
C GLU A 156 -1.38 18.73 -8.26
N SER A 157 -1.86 18.73 -7.02
CA SER A 157 -3.00 17.87 -6.64
C SER A 157 -4.27 18.20 -7.44
N LYS A 158 -4.54 19.49 -7.69
CA LYS A 158 -5.67 19.90 -8.56
C LYS A 158 -5.50 19.40 -9.99
N ARG A 159 -4.28 19.53 -10.54
CA ARG A 159 -3.99 19.01 -11.89
C ARG A 159 -4.24 17.51 -11.98
N LEU A 160 -3.79 16.74 -10.97
CA LEU A 160 -3.99 15.28 -10.93
C LEU A 160 -5.46 14.89 -10.80
N LEU A 161 -6.27 15.66 -10.04
CA LEU A 161 -7.72 15.47 -9.99
C LEU A 161 -8.36 15.71 -11.36
N GLY A 162 -7.91 16.72 -12.13
CA GLY A 162 -8.35 16.94 -13.49
C GLY A 162 -8.12 15.73 -14.41
N VAL A 163 -6.94 15.10 -14.31
CA VAL A 163 -6.65 13.86 -15.07
C VAL A 163 -7.62 12.73 -14.70
N LEU A 164 -7.99 12.59 -13.41
CA LEU A 164 -8.98 11.61 -12.98
C LEU A 164 -10.38 11.96 -13.47
N GLU A 165 -10.78 13.23 -13.42
CA GLU A 165 -12.07 13.72 -13.91
C GLU A 165 -12.22 13.41 -15.39
N ASP A 166 -11.22 13.74 -16.22
CA ASP A 166 -11.22 13.44 -17.65
C ASP A 166 -11.35 11.91 -17.92
N ARG A 167 -10.68 11.10 -17.07
CA ARG A 167 -10.77 9.64 -17.18
C ARG A 167 -12.15 9.12 -16.83
N LEU A 168 -12.79 9.69 -15.84
CA LEU A 168 -14.10 9.24 -15.34
C LEU A 168 -15.27 9.79 -16.17
N ALA A 169 -15.11 10.94 -16.82
CA ALA A 169 -16.17 11.60 -17.58
C ALA A 169 -16.79 10.73 -18.71
N SER A 170 -16.04 9.77 -19.25
CA SER A 170 -16.46 8.84 -20.29
C SER A 170 -16.80 7.43 -19.78
N ARG A 171 -16.85 7.24 -18.46
CA ARG A 171 -17.09 5.92 -17.83
C ARG A 171 -18.31 5.98 -16.91
N THR A 172 -19.15 4.98 -17.04
CA THR A 172 -20.30 4.73 -16.16
C THR A 172 -19.97 3.62 -15.19
#